data_74c65c4628c17453045fed23e3e7a081
#
_entry.id   74c65c4628c17453045fed23e3e7a081
#
_cell.length_a   1.000
_cell.length_b   1.000
_cell.length_c   1.000
_cell.angle_alpha   90.00
_cell.angle_beta   90.00
_cell.angle_gamma   90.00
#
_symmetry.space_group_name_H-M   'P 1'
#
loop_
_entity.id
_entity.type
_entity.pdbx_description
1 polymer ?
#
loop_
_entity_poly.entity_id
_entity_poly.type
_entity_poly.pdbx_seq_one_letter_code
_entity_poly.pdbx_strand_id
1 'polypeptide(L)'
;MYKLTRFSHFLTIILLIAFCTVCTNKKTAEKKEYGTATKALIEILESDAEVKSMLISSLEKARHMNPDKKTNPVQSLDEYYDFVTYCESAMPWAVVKKEEYADIFSNMFQSLLYFHYLLDQPLPELEGKGYYRNTLQYADPLASWLITFSKSWGSYLDTEDSWNADYYQMALNDPAFGLQNGWYEDGSNWKTFNQFFARYLSSPDQRPIASPGDNSVVVSFADSKPMGSWAIDSNSNIITDEGIPVKSATLRSIVNLIGENSAYKDAFANGTFTHSFLNVNDYHRYHFPLGGTIKEARIIQGTNPTGGSITWDKENNRYAFDPSDVGWQTVETRGCVILDAGEYGLVALLPSGMASVGSVNFEDNVKPGVQVEKGDMLGYFAFGGSDFIMLFQDKVEFTLDAPKEEGGDSYEHLLVGERLGHMKIR
;
A
#
# COMPACT_ATOMS: atom_id res chain seq x y z
N MET A 1 55.62 43.26 86.20
CA MET A 1 55.62 42.23 87.26
C MET A 1 54.85 41.04 86.71
N TYR A 2 55.51 39.87 86.69
CA TYR A 2 54.90 38.48 86.60
C TYR A 2 54.18 38.09 85.36
N LYS A 3 54.30 36.90 84.82
CA LYS A 3 55.30 35.81 84.84
C LYS A 3 54.93 34.96 83.57
N LEU A 4 55.98 34.45 82.93
CA LEU A 4 55.87 33.43 81.88
C LEU A 4 55.14 32.14 82.42
N THR A 5 54.37 31.49 81.56
CA THR A 5 54.33 30.05 81.51
C THR A 5 54.09 29.56 80.08
N ARG A 6 55.03 28.77 79.61
CA ARG A 6 55.00 28.03 78.33
C ARG A 6 54.02 26.88 78.47
N PHE A 7 53.19 26.67 77.41
CA PHE A 7 52.57 25.38 77.18
C PHE A 7 52.85 24.98 75.74
N SER A 8 53.46 23.83 75.63
CA SER A 8 53.79 23.10 74.42
C SER A 8 52.50 22.54 73.83
N HIS A 9 52.21 22.82 72.57
CA HIS A 9 51.13 22.15 71.85
C HIS A 9 51.73 21.25 70.82
N PHE A 10 51.50 19.96 71.02
CA PHE A 10 51.65 18.88 70.01
C PHE A 10 50.70 19.13 68.83
N LEU A 11 51.28 19.30 67.63
CA LEU A 11 50.53 19.42 66.42
C LEU A 11 50.28 18.03 65.87
N THR A 12 49.07 17.53 66.08
CA THR A 12 48.61 16.28 65.47
C THR A 12 48.04 16.58 64.09
N ILE A 13 48.82 16.24 63.06
CA ILE A 13 48.34 16.32 61.64
C ILE A 13 47.40 15.14 61.40
N ILE A 14 46.12 15.41 61.31
CA ILE A 14 45.10 14.45 60.84
C ILE A 14 45.08 14.58 59.30
N LEU A 15 45.59 13.52 58.63
CA LEU A 15 45.54 13.39 57.16
C LEU A 15 44.10 12.93 56.82
N LEU A 16 43.21 13.84 56.34
CA LEU A 16 41.94 13.52 55.79
C LEU A 16 42.14 12.99 54.35
N ILE A 17 42.13 11.68 54.19
CA ILE A 17 42.02 11.05 52.87
C ILE A 17 40.58 11.21 52.39
N ALA A 18 40.32 12.18 51.53
CA ALA A 18 39.05 12.29 50.84
C ALA A 18 38.99 11.21 49.77
N PHE A 19 38.25 10.13 50.01
CA PHE A 19 37.82 9.19 49.01
C PHE A 19 36.80 9.89 48.11
N CYS A 20 37.27 10.46 46.96
CA CYS A 20 36.39 10.79 45.87
C CYS A 20 35.85 9.51 45.27
N THR A 21 34.68 9.04 45.71
CA THR A 21 33.87 8.10 45.01
C THR A 21 33.36 8.82 43.75
N VAL A 22 34.02 8.60 42.62
CA VAL A 22 33.50 8.91 41.30
C VAL A 22 32.34 7.98 41.07
N CYS A 23 31.12 8.40 41.40
CA CYS A 23 29.91 7.80 40.88
C CYS A 23 29.91 8.01 39.37
N THR A 24 30.47 7.04 38.63
CA THR A 24 30.16 6.88 37.24
C THR A 24 28.67 6.49 37.16
N ASN A 25 27.81 7.49 36.98
CA ASN A 25 26.47 7.28 36.47
C ASN A 25 26.61 6.61 35.11
N LYS A 26 26.74 5.29 35.08
CA LYS A 26 26.30 4.52 33.92
C LYS A 26 24.80 4.79 33.84
N LYS A 27 24.40 5.77 33.01
CA LYS A 27 23.06 5.74 32.42
C LYS A 27 22.95 4.35 31.80
N THR A 28 22.29 3.43 32.43
CA THR A 28 21.75 2.25 31.79
C THR A 28 20.94 2.81 30.63
N ALA A 29 21.44 2.61 29.40
CA ALA A 29 20.64 2.93 28.21
C ALA A 29 19.33 2.18 28.42
N GLU A 30 18.24 2.91 28.56
CA GLU A 30 16.90 2.32 28.54
C GLU A 30 16.84 1.45 27.29
N LYS A 31 16.54 0.16 27.49
CA LYS A 31 16.46 -0.77 26.38
C LYS A 31 15.29 -0.30 25.53
N LYS A 32 15.56 0.24 24.34
CA LYS A 32 14.53 0.68 23.40
C LYS A 32 13.54 -0.46 23.19
N GLU A 33 12.28 -0.18 23.38
CA GLU A 33 11.21 -1.13 23.11
C GLU A 33 10.76 -0.94 21.65
N TYR A 34 11.00 -1.94 20.81
CA TYR A 34 10.61 -1.96 19.42
C TYR A 34 9.27 -2.65 19.22
N GLY A 35 8.54 -2.26 18.18
CA GLY A 35 7.31 -2.91 17.73
C GLY A 35 7.54 -4.34 17.20
N THR A 36 6.46 -5.02 16.89
CA THR A 36 6.50 -6.42 16.42
C THR A 36 7.21 -6.57 15.09
N ALA A 37 6.86 -5.74 14.11
CA ALA A 37 7.48 -5.77 12.79
C ALA A 37 8.93 -5.31 12.83
N THR A 38 9.26 -4.32 13.68
CA THR A 38 10.65 -3.87 13.87
C THR A 38 11.51 -4.97 14.49
N LYS A 39 11.02 -5.71 15.49
CA LYS A 39 11.74 -6.85 16.07
C LYS A 39 12.02 -7.93 15.03
N ALA A 40 11.02 -8.28 14.21
CA ALA A 40 11.19 -9.23 13.13
C ALA A 40 12.21 -8.74 12.08
N LEU A 41 12.23 -7.45 11.76
CA LEU A 41 13.23 -6.87 10.87
C LEU A 41 14.63 -6.99 11.45
N ILE A 42 14.82 -6.66 12.72
CA ILE A 42 16.12 -6.77 13.41
C ILE A 42 16.62 -8.21 13.36
N GLU A 43 15.77 -9.20 13.66
CA GLU A 43 16.13 -10.63 13.59
C GLU A 43 16.59 -11.04 12.18
N ILE A 44 15.90 -10.58 11.13
CA ILE A 44 16.30 -10.81 9.72
C ILE A 44 17.69 -10.22 9.48
N LEU A 45 17.92 -8.96 9.84
CA LEU A 45 19.17 -8.25 9.57
C LEU A 45 20.35 -8.72 10.45
N GLU A 46 20.09 -9.32 11.59
CA GLU A 46 21.10 -9.97 12.43
C GLU A 46 21.50 -11.35 11.89
N SER A 47 20.56 -12.04 11.24
CA SER A 47 20.81 -13.37 10.65
C SER A 47 21.40 -13.30 9.24
N ASP A 48 21.25 -12.19 8.51
CA ASP A 48 21.69 -12.03 7.12
C ASP A 48 22.42 -10.69 6.91
N ALA A 49 23.74 -10.75 6.90
CA ALA A 49 24.61 -9.57 6.72
C ALA A 49 24.51 -8.95 5.31
N GLU A 50 24.16 -9.74 4.28
CA GLU A 50 23.97 -9.25 2.91
C GLU A 50 22.70 -8.41 2.82
N VAL A 51 21.58 -8.91 3.36
CA VAL A 51 20.32 -8.17 3.44
C VAL A 51 20.47 -6.89 4.25
N LYS A 52 21.19 -6.95 5.38
CA LYS A 52 21.51 -5.75 6.18
C LYS A 52 22.28 -4.72 5.38
N SER A 53 23.30 -5.14 4.63
CA SER A 53 24.10 -4.24 3.77
C SER A 53 23.24 -3.64 2.67
N MET A 54 22.37 -4.41 2.04
CA MET A 54 21.43 -3.92 1.02
C MET A 54 20.45 -2.89 1.58
N LEU A 55 19.91 -3.09 2.79
CA LEU A 55 19.03 -2.10 3.42
C LEU A 55 19.77 -0.80 3.72
N ILE A 56 21.00 -0.87 4.28
CA ILE A 56 21.84 0.31 4.50
C ILE A 56 22.07 1.04 3.17
N SER A 57 22.43 0.34 2.11
CA SER A 57 22.64 0.92 0.77
C SER A 57 21.36 1.58 0.21
N SER A 58 20.19 0.99 0.47
CA SER A 58 18.90 1.58 0.09
C SER A 58 18.66 2.92 0.82
N LEU A 59 18.84 2.94 2.14
CA LEU A 59 18.70 4.17 2.94
C LEU A 59 19.70 5.26 2.53
N GLU A 60 20.96 4.88 2.23
CA GLU A 60 21.98 5.82 1.75
C GLU A 60 21.63 6.41 0.38
N LYS A 61 21.09 5.60 -0.54
CA LYS A 61 20.60 6.10 -1.84
C LYS A 61 19.42 7.04 -1.66
N ALA A 62 18.44 6.68 -0.83
CA ALA A 62 17.30 7.53 -0.51
C ALA A 62 17.77 8.89 0.05
N ARG A 63 18.76 8.87 0.96
CA ARG A 63 19.39 10.09 1.51
C ARG A 63 20.12 10.91 0.45
N HIS A 64 20.80 10.25 -0.50
CA HIS A 64 21.50 10.96 -1.57
C HIS A 64 20.54 11.66 -2.53
N MET A 65 19.44 10.99 -2.87
CA MET A 65 18.41 11.53 -3.75
C MET A 65 17.61 12.65 -3.09
N ASN A 66 17.26 12.49 -1.82
CA ASN A 66 16.58 13.49 -1.01
C ASN A 66 17.32 13.68 0.33
N PRO A 67 18.25 14.63 0.43
CA PRO A 67 19.01 14.88 1.66
C PRO A 67 18.26 15.73 2.70
N ASP A 68 17.11 16.31 2.35
CA ASP A 68 16.35 17.16 3.25
C ASP A 68 15.63 16.34 4.32
N LYS A 69 16.06 16.49 5.58
CA LYS A 69 15.46 15.80 6.73
C LYS A 69 13.99 16.14 6.98
N LYS A 70 13.47 17.22 6.42
CA LYS A 70 12.07 17.59 6.55
C LYS A 70 11.16 16.69 5.70
N THR A 71 11.66 16.20 4.57
CA THR A 71 10.94 15.34 3.65
C THR A 71 11.47 13.91 3.61
N ASN A 72 12.70 13.67 4.11
CA ASN A 72 13.32 12.36 4.29
C ASN A 72 14.03 12.28 5.67
N PRO A 73 13.28 12.10 6.76
CA PRO A 73 13.82 12.12 8.12
C PRO A 73 14.75 10.95 8.45
N VAL A 74 14.54 9.78 7.84
CA VAL A 74 15.34 8.57 8.10
C VAL A 74 16.66 8.63 7.34
N GLN A 75 17.77 8.78 8.07
CA GLN A 75 19.09 8.94 7.49
C GLN A 75 20.08 7.82 7.90
N SER A 76 19.63 6.90 8.77
CA SER A 76 20.43 5.79 9.29
C SER A 76 19.56 4.57 9.60
N LEU A 77 20.19 3.39 9.79
CA LEU A 77 19.48 2.16 10.15
C LEU A 77 18.79 2.27 11.52
N ASP A 78 19.41 2.93 12.50
CA ASP A 78 18.82 3.11 13.83
C ASP A 78 17.57 4.01 13.77
N GLU A 79 17.63 5.09 12.98
CA GLU A 79 16.48 5.95 12.72
C GLU A 79 15.38 5.19 11.94
N TYR A 80 15.75 4.25 11.07
CA TYR A 80 14.79 3.39 10.38
C TYR A 80 14.04 2.45 11.33
N TYR A 81 14.72 1.85 12.31
CA TYR A 81 14.07 1.04 13.34
C TYR A 81 13.08 1.86 14.18
N ASP A 82 13.45 3.08 14.56
CA ASP A 82 12.56 3.99 15.28
C ASP A 82 11.35 4.38 14.44
N PHE A 83 11.56 4.67 13.17
CA PHE A 83 10.52 5.03 12.22
C PHE A 83 9.52 3.88 11.99
N VAL A 84 10.01 2.67 11.73
CA VAL A 84 9.13 1.49 11.56
C VAL A 84 8.32 1.21 12.82
N THR A 85 8.95 1.27 14.02
CA THR A 85 8.25 1.12 15.30
C THR A 85 7.13 2.15 15.47
N TYR A 86 7.41 3.39 15.10
CA TYR A 86 6.40 4.45 15.13
C TYR A 86 5.26 4.17 14.16
N CYS A 87 5.57 3.75 12.92
CA CYS A 87 4.55 3.46 11.90
C CYS A 87 3.61 2.33 12.29
N GLU A 88 4.06 1.34 13.08
CA GLU A 88 3.21 0.21 13.51
C GLU A 88 1.98 0.64 14.34
N SER A 89 2.00 1.85 14.92
CA SER A 89 0.90 2.41 15.71
C SER A 89 0.59 3.86 15.35
N ALA A 90 0.96 4.29 14.14
CA ALA A 90 0.66 5.61 13.65
C ALA A 90 -0.57 5.59 12.75
N MET A 91 -1.37 6.64 12.84
CA MET A 91 -2.43 6.91 11.88
C MET A 91 -1.81 7.30 10.53
N PRO A 92 -2.38 6.91 9.37
CA PRO A 92 -1.76 7.14 8.06
C PRO A 92 -1.36 8.59 7.73
N TRP A 93 -2.06 9.59 8.24
CA TRP A 93 -1.63 10.99 8.14
C TRP A 93 -0.44 11.35 9.04
N ALA A 94 -0.12 10.52 10.02
CA ALA A 94 0.89 10.80 11.04
C ALA A 94 2.11 9.88 10.94
N VAL A 95 2.33 9.22 9.81
CA VAL A 95 3.51 8.37 9.57
C VAL A 95 4.82 9.14 9.74
N VAL A 96 4.80 10.45 9.45
CA VAL A 96 5.87 11.36 9.80
C VAL A 96 5.34 12.36 10.82
N LYS A 97 6.02 12.51 11.96
CA LYS A 97 5.55 13.36 13.07
C LYS A 97 5.40 14.81 12.63
N LYS A 98 4.22 15.37 12.85
CA LYS A 98 3.83 16.71 12.42
C LYS A 98 4.79 17.82 12.87
N GLU A 99 5.28 17.74 14.11
CA GLU A 99 6.17 18.76 14.71
C GLU A 99 7.53 18.82 14.02
N GLU A 100 7.97 17.69 13.45
CA GLU A 100 9.27 17.55 12.82
C GLU A 100 9.19 17.67 11.29
N TYR A 101 8.04 17.23 10.69
CA TYR A 101 7.92 17.00 9.25
C TYR A 101 6.52 17.38 8.70
N ALA A 102 6.10 18.61 8.92
CA ALA A 102 4.73 19.08 8.62
C ALA A 102 4.31 18.92 7.14
N ASP A 103 5.23 19.07 6.22
CA ASP A 103 4.92 19.02 4.78
C ASP A 103 4.46 17.63 4.32
N ILE A 104 5.05 16.56 4.87
CA ILE A 104 4.64 15.18 4.58
C ILE A 104 3.39 14.81 5.38
N PHE A 105 3.28 15.28 6.62
CA PHE A 105 2.16 15.00 7.50
C PHE A 105 0.82 15.44 6.91
N SER A 106 0.77 16.53 6.18
CA SER A 106 -0.48 17.09 5.64
C SER A 106 -1.10 16.24 4.52
N ASN A 107 -0.40 15.23 4.02
CA ASN A 107 -0.85 14.41 2.89
C ASN A 107 -0.63 12.91 3.15
N MET A 108 -1.74 12.17 3.28
CA MET A 108 -1.73 10.72 3.54
C MET A 108 -0.97 9.94 2.45
N PHE A 109 -1.17 10.30 1.20
CA PHE A 109 -0.51 9.64 0.08
C PHE A 109 1.01 9.83 0.11
N GLN A 110 1.48 11.06 0.40
CA GLN A 110 2.91 11.35 0.52
C GLN A 110 3.54 10.58 1.69
N SER A 111 2.83 10.47 2.82
CA SER A 111 3.30 9.68 3.97
C SER A 111 3.46 8.20 3.64
N LEU A 112 2.50 7.63 2.91
CA LEU A 112 2.55 6.24 2.45
C LEU A 112 3.69 6.01 1.45
N LEU A 113 3.85 6.91 0.48
CA LEU A 113 4.93 6.84 -0.50
C LEU A 113 6.30 6.93 0.16
N TYR A 114 6.45 7.79 1.17
CA TYR A 114 7.71 7.92 1.90
C TYR A 114 8.12 6.61 2.59
N PHE A 115 7.20 5.92 3.25
CA PHE A 115 7.49 4.63 3.89
C PHE A 115 8.10 3.65 2.89
N HIS A 116 7.50 3.51 1.72
CA HIS A 116 7.96 2.59 0.69
C HIS A 116 9.19 3.09 -0.07
N TYR A 117 9.35 4.41 -0.24
CA TYR A 117 10.50 5.02 -0.91
C TYR A 117 11.84 4.57 -0.34
N LEU A 118 11.91 4.37 0.99
CA LEU A 118 13.11 3.91 1.67
C LEU A 118 13.53 2.49 1.23
N LEU A 119 12.60 1.67 0.77
CA LEU A 119 12.82 0.31 0.26
C LEU A 119 12.80 0.24 -1.27
N ASP A 120 12.38 1.29 -1.96
CA ASP A 120 12.24 1.31 -3.45
C ASP A 120 13.47 1.89 -4.15
N GLN A 121 14.64 1.81 -3.55
CA GLN A 121 15.88 2.25 -4.17
C GLN A 121 16.51 1.11 -4.99
N PRO A 122 16.81 1.34 -6.29
CA PRO A 122 17.41 0.29 -7.13
C PRO A 122 18.75 -0.17 -6.59
N LEU A 123 18.94 -1.49 -6.45
CA LEU A 123 20.16 -2.12 -5.94
C LEU A 123 20.80 -2.99 -7.03
N PRO A 124 22.10 -2.80 -7.37
CA PRO A 124 22.79 -3.61 -8.35
C PRO A 124 22.80 -5.10 -7.99
N GLU A 125 22.83 -5.43 -6.69
CA GLU A 125 22.83 -6.80 -6.16
C GLU A 125 21.55 -7.57 -6.51
N LEU A 126 20.46 -6.86 -6.82
CA LEU A 126 19.17 -7.44 -7.19
C LEU A 126 18.92 -7.44 -8.71
N GLU A 127 19.84 -6.88 -9.49
CA GLU A 127 19.72 -6.80 -10.95
C GLU A 127 19.76 -8.20 -11.58
N GLY A 128 18.87 -8.43 -12.54
CA GLY A 128 18.80 -9.71 -13.27
C GLY A 128 18.21 -10.88 -12.49
N LYS A 129 17.79 -10.71 -11.23
CA LYS A 129 17.20 -11.78 -10.41
C LYS A 129 15.72 -12.07 -10.72
N GLY A 130 15.10 -11.36 -11.68
CA GLY A 130 13.73 -11.62 -12.12
C GLY A 130 12.64 -10.93 -11.29
N TYR A 131 13.00 -10.04 -10.37
CA TYR A 131 12.04 -9.20 -9.65
C TYR A 131 11.39 -8.17 -10.59
N TYR A 132 10.20 -7.70 -10.23
CA TYR A 132 9.54 -6.61 -10.97
C TYR A 132 10.44 -5.37 -11.01
N ARG A 133 11.01 -5.00 -9.87
CA ARG A 133 12.08 -4.00 -9.76
C ARG A 133 13.21 -4.56 -8.90
N ASN A 134 14.42 -4.12 -9.15
CA ASN A 134 15.60 -4.50 -8.37
C ASN A 134 15.69 -3.70 -7.05
N THR A 135 14.61 -3.73 -6.26
CA THR A 135 14.46 -3.02 -4.98
C THR A 135 14.05 -3.99 -3.88
N LEU A 136 14.27 -3.61 -2.63
CA LEU A 136 14.05 -4.47 -1.47
C LEU A 136 12.58 -4.84 -1.23
N GLN A 137 11.65 -4.01 -1.67
CA GLN A 137 10.24 -4.32 -1.50
C GLN A 137 9.73 -5.48 -2.38
N TYR A 138 10.52 -5.90 -3.39
CA TYR A 138 10.24 -7.06 -4.24
C TYR A 138 11.14 -8.26 -3.96
N ALA A 139 12.12 -8.13 -3.07
CA ALA A 139 13.11 -9.16 -2.77
C ALA A 139 12.95 -9.71 -1.36
N ASP A 140 12.85 -11.05 -1.24
CA ASP A 140 12.91 -11.69 0.06
C ASP A 140 14.31 -11.54 0.69
N PRO A 141 14.36 -11.46 2.03
CA PRO A 141 13.26 -11.61 3.00
C PRO A 141 12.45 -10.33 3.28
N LEU A 142 12.81 -9.17 2.69
CA LEU A 142 12.14 -7.90 3.01
C LEU A 142 10.72 -7.83 2.42
N ALA A 143 10.48 -8.42 1.24
CA ALA A 143 9.14 -8.54 0.67
C ALA A 143 8.19 -9.32 1.60
N SER A 144 8.64 -10.44 2.17
CA SER A 144 7.88 -11.20 3.17
C SER A 144 7.74 -10.44 4.50
N TRP A 145 8.74 -9.67 4.89
CA TRP A 145 8.66 -8.83 6.09
C TRP A 145 7.58 -7.73 5.97
N LEU A 146 7.37 -7.15 4.78
CA LEU A 146 6.30 -6.18 4.54
C LEU A 146 4.92 -6.74 4.90
N ILE A 147 4.69 -8.05 4.75
CA ILE A 147 3.45 -8.70 5.20
C ILE A 147 3.32 -8.62 6.73
N THR A 148 4.41 -8.81 7.46
CA THR A 148 4.42 -8.70 8.93
C THR A 148 4.14 -7.28 9.39
N PHE A 149 4.75 -6.30 8.72
CA PHE A 149 4.48 -4.88 8.97
C PHE A 149 3.00 -4.54 8.69
N SER A 150 2.48 -4.92 7.53
CA SER A 150 1.09 -4.68 7.14
C SER A 150 0.08 -5.26 8.14
N LYS A 151 0.34 -6.47 8.65
CA LYS A 151 -0.50 -7.10 9.68
C LYS A 151 -0.44 -6.37 11.02
N SER A 152 0.76 -5.93 11.44
CA SER A 152 0.92 -5.17 12.69
C SER A 152 0.18 -3.83 12.60
N TRP A 153 0.43 -3.08 11.54
CA TRP A 153 -0.22 -1.79 11.32
C TRP A 153 -1.74 -1.91 11.09
N GLY A 154 -2.18 -2.86 10.26
CA GLY A 154 -3.59 -3.12 10.01
C GLY A 154 -4.36 -3.45 11.30
N SER A 155 -3.74 -4.23 12.22
CA SER A 155 -4.33 -4.51 13.53
C SER A 155 -4.51 -3.25 14.39
N TYR A 156 -3.57 -2.30 14.33
CA TYR A 156 -3.72 -1.00 14.98
C TYR A 156 -4.87 -0.20 14.34
N LEU A 157 -4.96 -0.16 13.01
CA LEU A 157 -5.99 0.59 12.28
C LEU A 157 -7.41 0.04 12.47
N ASP A 158 -7.55 -1.15 13.06
CA ASP A 158 -8.82 -1.75 13.49
C ASP A 158 -9.19 -1.40 14.95
N THR A 159 -8.32 -0.69 15.69
CA THR A 159 -8.60 -0.26 17.05
C THR A 159 -9.24 1.13 17.11
N GLU A 160 -9.97 1.43 18.20
CA GLU A 160 -10.55 2.75 18.44
C GLU A 160 -9.48 3.85 18.59
N ASP A 161 -8.26 3.50 19.01
CA ASP A 161 -7.14 4.45 19.12
C ASP A 161 -6.70 5.01 17.75
N SER A 162 -7.04 4.33 16.64
CA SER A 162 -6.72 4.76 15.28
C SER A 162 -7.66 5.84 14.75
N TRP A 163 -8.75 6.19 15.46
CA TRP A 163 -9.73 7.18 14.98
C TRP A 163 -10.24 8.09 16.09
N ASN A 164 -10.34 9.37 15.79
CA ASN A 164 -10.85 10.38 16.71
C ASN A 164 -11.44 11.59 15.98
N ALA A 165 -11.96 12.55 16.73
CA ALA A 165 -12.59 13.76 16.18
C ALA A 165 -11.63 14.63 15.35
N ASP A 166 -10.34 14.68 15.71
CA ASP A 166 -9.35 15.48 14.98
C ASP A 166 -9.05 14.83 13.62
N TYR A 167 -8.92 13.49 13.55
CA TYR A 167 -8.75 12.75 12.29
C TYR A 167 -9.98 12.85 11.39
N TYR A 168 -11.19 12.77 11.97
CA TYR A 168 -12.40 13.03 11.23
C TYR A 168 -12.42 14.44 10.63
N GLN A 169 -12.00 15.44 11.40
CA GLN A 169 -11.94 16.82 10.91
C GLN A 169 -10.86 17.00 9.83
N MET A 170 -9.75 16.29 9.91
CA MET A 170 -8.73 16.27 8.84
C MET A 170 -9.31 15.70 7.54
N ALA A 171 -10.00 14.56 7.61
CA ALA A 171 -10.66 13.96 6.46
C ALA A 171 -11.76 14.87 5.89
N LEU A 172 -12.54 15.53 6.74
CA LEU A 172 -13.60 16.46 6.32
C LEU A 172 -13.03 17.71 5.62
N ASN A 173 -11.84 18.16 6.01
CA ASN A 173 -11.18 19.33 5.40
C ASN A 173 -10.45 19.01 4.10
N ASP A 174 -10.22 17.74 3.78
CA ASP A 174 -9.63 17.32 2.52
C ASP A 174 -10.76 17.00 1.51
N PRO A 175 -10.97 17.86 0.50
CA PRO A 175 -12.06 17.68 -0.46
C PRO A 175 -11.91 16.39 -1.30
N ALA A 176 -10.72 15.83 -1.40
CA ALA A 176 -10.47 14.61 -2.16
C ALA A 176 -11.18 13.38 -1.56
N PHE A 177 -11.51 13.36 -0.26
CA PHE A 177 -12.35 12.32 0.34
C PHE A 177 -13.82 12.41 -0.03
N GLY A 178 -14.29 13.55 -0.55
CA GLY A 178 -15.69 13.74 -0.95
C GLY A 178 -16.71 13.73 0.20
N LEU A 179 -16.28 13.85 1.47
CA LEU A 179 -17.17 13.79 2.63
C LEU A 179 -18.20 14.93 2.65
N GLN A 180 -17.88 16.07 2.02
CA GLN A 180 -18.78 17.23 1.91
C GLN A 180 -19.92 17.01 0.92
N ASN A 181 -19.83 15.98 0.06
CA ASN A 181 -20.81 15.74 -1.01
C ASN A 181 -22.06 14.99 -0.53
N GLY A 182 -22.09 14.55 0.73
CA GLY A 182 -23.20 13.78 1.28
C GLY A 182 -23.31 12.34 0.69
N TRP A 183 -22.25 11.86 0.10
CA TRP A 183 -22.22 10.53 -0.55
C TRP A 183 -22.21 9.37 0.45
N TYR A 184 -21.68 9.59 1.65
CA TYR A 184 -21.36 8.52 2.58
C TYR A 184 -22.30 8.48 3.78
N GLU A 185 -22.28 7.36 4.48
CA GLU A 185 -22.95 7.17 5.77
C GLU A 185 -22.53 8.21 6.80
N ASP A 186 -23.28 8.27 7.92
CA ASP A 186 -22.96 9.21 9.01
C ASP A 186 -21.58 8.89 9.59
N GLY A 187 -20.69 9.88 9.64
CA GLY A 187 -19.33 9.75 10.15
C GLY A 187 -19.25 9.31 11.61
N SER A 188 -20.34 9.44 12.39
CA SER A 188 -20.41 8.89 13.75
C SER A 188 -20.42 7.37 13.81
N ASN A 189 -20.64 6.67 12.70
CA ASN A 189 -20.55 5.23 12.59
C ASN A 189 -19.09 4.74 12.66
N TRP A 190 -18.15 5.57 12.22
CA TRP A 190 -16.75 5.17 12.15
C TRP A 190 -16.09 5.25 13.53
N LYS A 191 -15.62 4.13 14.05
CA LYS A 191 -14.94 3.99 15.35
C LYS A 191 -13.46 3.69 15.17
N THR A 192 -13.05 3.22 13.98
CA THR A 192 -11.68 2.90 13.64
C THR A 192 -11.33 3.51 12.29
N PHE A 193 -10.03 3.66 12.02
CA PHE A 193 -9.60 4.17 10.72
C PHE A 193 -10.05 3.26 9.56
N ASN A 194 -9.99 1.94 9.71
CA ASN A 194 -10.42 1.03 8.67
C ASN A 194 -11.93 1.11 8.39
N GLN A 195 -12.77 1.43 9.39
CA GLN A 195 -14.20 1.69 9.16
C GLN A 195 -14.40 2.96 8.31
N PHE A 196 -13.65 4.03 8.58
CA PHE A 196 -13.64 5.23 7.74
C PHE A 196 -13.12 4.92 6.33
N PHE A 197 -12.03 4.19 6.21
CA PHE A 197 -11.42 3.87 4.92
C PHE A 197 -12.34 3.03 4.03
N ALA A 198 -12.97 2.00 4.60
CA ALA A 198 -13.94 1.14 3.94
C ALA A 198 -15.40 1.62 4.17
N ARG A 199 -15.63 2.95 4.23
CA ARG A 199 -16.92 3.58 4.48
C ARG A 199 -17.99 3.13 3.50
N TYR A 200 -19.26 3.16 3.93
CA TYR A 200 -20.40 2.87 3.07
C TYR A 200 -20.95 4.14 2.42
N LEU A 201 -21.58 3.97 1.26
CA LEU A 201 -22.44 5.00 0.69
C LEU A 201 -23.68 5.19 1.56
N SER A 202 -24.21 6.42 1.62
CA SER A 202 -25.46 6.73 2.33
C SER A 202 -26.68 6.08 1.66
N SER A 203 -26.61 5.86 0.34
CA SER A 203 -27.59 5.17 -0.49
C SER A 203 -26.90 4.67 -1.76
N PRO A 204 -27.38 3.55 -2.36
CA PRO A 204 -26.91 3.11 -3.69
C PRO A 204 -27.08 4.18 -4.77
N ASP A 205 -28.04 5.09 -4.63
CA ASP A 205 -28.28 6.19 -5.58
C ASP A 205 -27.10 7.19 -5.67
N GLN A 206 -26.17 7.16 -4.72
CA GLN A 206 -24.95 7.97 -4.76
C GLN A 206 -23.95 7.51 -5.84
N ARG A 207 -24.17 6.30 -6.37
CA ARG A 207 -23.38 5.70 -7.47
C ARG A 207 -24.35 5.08 -8.48
N PRO A 208 -25.01 5.90 -9.32
CA PRO A 208 -25.95 5.39 -10.31
C PRO A 208 -25.23 4.50 -11.34
N ILE A 209 -25.81 3.35 -11.63
CA ILE A 209 -25.22 2.33 -12.51
C ILE A 209 -25.61 2.62 -13.96
N ALA A 210 -24.61 2.81 -14.82
CA ALA A 210 -24.83 2.96 -16.25
C ALA A 210 -25.33 1.65 -16.88
N SER A 211 -26.45 1.70 -17.60
CA SER A 211 -27.04 0.58 -18.32
C SER A 211 -27.17 -0.70 -17.45
N PRO A 212 -27.92 -0.70 -16.34
CA PRO A 212 -27.88 -1.77 -15.34
C PRO A 212 -28.27 -3.15 -15.91
N GLY A 213 -29.19 -3.19 -16.89
CA GLY A 213 -29.64 -4.45 -17.53
C GLY A 213 -28.82 -4.89 -18.75
N ASP A 214 -27.79 -4.14 -19.16
CA ASP A 214 -27.03 -4.38 -20.39
C ASP A 214 -25.58 -4.74 -20.06
N ASN A 215 -25.24 -6.02 -20.10
CA ASN A 215 -23.88 -6.50 -19.86
C ASN A 215 -22.90 -6.21 -21.00
N SER A 216 -23.34 -5.67 -22.14
CA SER A 216 -22.40 -5.14 -23.13
C SER A 216 -21.65 -3.91 -22.61
N VAL A 217 -22.24 -3.17 -21.68
CA VAL A 217 -21.65 -2.02 -21.01
C VAL A 217 -20.97 -2.47 -19.72
N VAL A 218 -19.67 -2.27 -19.63
CA VAL A 218 -18.85 -2.52 -18.43
C VAL A 218 -18.76 -1.22 -17.64
N VAL A 219 -19.10 -1.26 -16.36
CA VAL A 219 -19.01 -0.07 -15.49
C VAL A 219 -17.76 -0.09 -14.61
N SER A 220 -17.37 1.08 -14.09
CA SER A 220 -16.34 1.17 -13.09
C SER A 220 -16.76 0.42 -11.83
N PHE A 221 -15.90 -0.45 -11.37
CA PHE A 221 -16.09 -1.32 -10.20
C PHE A 221 -15.76 -0.61 -8.88
N ALA A 222 -15.01 0.50 -8.94
CA ALA A 222 -14.60 1.32 -7.81
C ALA A 222 -14.53 2.79 -8.22
N ASP A 223 -14.44 3.70 -7.26
CA ASP A 223 -13.98 5.06 -7.53
C ASP A 223 -12.48 4.93 -7.84
N SER A 224 -12.09 5.10 -9.12
CA SER A 224 -10.76 4.74 -9.58
C SER A 224 -10.38 5.40 -10.90
N LYS A 225 -9.10 5.45 -11.19
CA LYS A 225 -8.56 5.95 -12.46
C LYS A 225 -8.14 4.78 -13.34
N PRO A 226 -8.74 4.61 -14.55
CA PRO A 226 -8.28 3.60 -15.50
C PRO A 226 -6.83 3.86 -15.93
N MET A 227 -6.01 2.79 -15.95
CA MET A 227 -4.60 2.88 -16.33
C MET A 227 -4.36 2.49 -17.79
N GLY A 228 -5.20 1.62 -18.34
CA GLY A 228 -5.08 1.18 -19.73
C GLY A 228 -5.74 -0.16 -20.00
N SER A 229 -5.53 -0.64 -21.22
CA SER A 229 -5.99 -1.94 -21.69
C SER A 229 -4.92 -2.58 -22.58
N TRP A 230 -4.61 -3.86 -22.33
CA TRP A 230 -3.56 -4.62 -22.99
C TRP A 230 -4.10 -5.93 -23.55
N ALA A 231 -3.60 -6.35 -24.70
CA ALA A 231 -3.90 -7.67 -25.23
C ALA A 231 -3.16 -8.76 -24.44
N ILE A 232 -3.76 -9.95 -24.37
CA ILE A 232 -3.15 -11.17 -23.87
C ILE A 232 -2.79 -12.05 -25.07
N ASP A 233 -1.56 -12.58 -25.08
CA ASP A 233 -1.12 -13.47 -26.17
C ASP A 233 -1.70 -14.89 -26.05
N SER A 234 -1.42 -15.76 -27.05
CA SER A 234 -1.83 -17.15 -27.06
C SER A 234 -1.18 -18.02 -25.98
N ASN A 235 -0.13 -17.52 -25.33
CA ASN A 235 0.56 -18.17 -24.21
C ASN A 235 0.10 -17.63 -22.86
N SER A 236 -1.01 -16.88 -22.84
CA SER A 236 -1.56 -16.24 -21.64
C SER A 236 -0.59 -15.23 -20.97
N ASN A 237 0.15 -14.45 -21.75
CA ASN A 237 0.98 -13.36 -21.27
C ASN A 237 0.44 -12.00 -21.73
N ILE A 238 0.53 -11.00 -20.85
CA ILE A 238 0.19 -9.62 -21.20
C ILE A 238 1.21 -9.11 -22.22
N ILE A 239 0.71 -8.55 -23.32
CA ILE A 239 1.53 -7.90 -24.36
C ILE A 239 1.70 -6.44 -23.95
N THR A 240 2.94 -6.01 -23.76
CA THR A 240 3.28 -4.60 -23.52
C THR A 240 4.05 -4.06 -24.73
N ASP A 241 3.98 -2.74 -24.94
CA ASP A 241 4.69 -2.08 -26.03
C ASP A 241 6.22 -2.32 -25.96
N GLU A 242 6.86 -2.32 -27.15
CA GLU A 242 8.30 -2.49 -27.27
C GLU A 242 9.06 -1.41 -26.49
N GLY A 243 9.92 -1.81 -25.58
CA GLY A 243 10.80 -0.92 -24.81
C GLY A 243 10.73 -1.07 -23.29
N ILE A 244 9.71 -1.71 -22.74
CA ILE A 244 9.71 -2.11 -21.34
C ILE A 244 10.40 -3.46 -21.24
N PRO A 245 11.62 -3.55 -20.65
CA PRO A 245 12.29 -4.83 -20.51
C PRO A 245 11.45 -5.73 -19.59
N VAL A 246 10.81 -6.73 -20.19
CA VAL A 246 10.12 -7.78 -19.43
C VAL A 246 11.15 -8.57 -18.68
N LYS A 247 11.25 -8.28 -17.41
CA LYS A 247 12.26 -8.86 -16.53
C LYS A 247 12.00 -10.35 -16.24
N SER A 248 10.78 -10.84 -16.39
CA SER A 248 10.50 -12.28 -16.40
C SER A 248 9.14 -12.58 -17.05
N ALA A 249 9.05 -13.71 -17.76
CA ALA A 249 7.78 -14.24 -18.28
C ALA A 249 6.75 -14.49 -17.15
N THR A 250 7.21 -14.75 -15.93
CA THR A 250 6.40 -14.98 -14.74
C THR A 250 5.53 -13.79 -14.37
N LEU A 251 6.05 -12.56 -14.49
CA LEU A 251 5.34 -11.33 -14.10
C LEU A 251 4.24 -10.92 -15.08
N ARG A 252 4.25 -11.44 -16.30
CA ARG A 252 3.21 -11.17 -17.31
C ARG A 252 2.20 -12.29 -17.46
N SER A 253 2.40 -13.37 -16.74
CA SER A 253 1.59 -14.57 -16.86
C SER A 253 0.20 -14.37 -16.24
N ILE A 254 -0.83 -14.45 -17.04
CA ILE A 254 -2.23 -14.48 -16.58
C ILE A 254 -2.47 -15.73 -15.73
N VAL A 255 -1.81 -16.85 -16.02
CA VAL A 255 -1.89 -18.07 -15.22
C VAL A 255 -1.39 -17.80 -13.79
N ASN A 256 -0.27 -17.09 -13.62
CA ASN A 256 0.24 -16.69 -12.30
C ASN A 256 -0.68 -15.66 -11.64
N LEU A 257 -1.21 -14.72 -12.40
CA LEU A 257 -2.13 -13.70 -11.88
C LEU A 257 -3.41 -14.32 -11.33
N ILE A 258 -4.05 -15.23 -12.06
CA ILE A 258 -5.22 -15.98 -11.61
C ILE A 258 -4.82 -17.04 -10.56
N GLY A 259 -3.61 -17.58 -10.64
CA GLY A 259 -3.07 -18.62 -9.78
C GLY A 259 -3.28 -20.02 -10.32
N GLU A 260 -2.23 -20.84 -10.23
CA GLU A 260 -2.10 -22.19 -10.76
C GLU A 260 -3.22 -23.15 -10.35
N ASN A 261 -3.84 -22.91 -9.19
CA ASN A 261 -4.90 -23.76 -8.63
C ASN A 261 -6.30 -23.44 -9.20
N SER A 262 -6.45 -22.40 -10.03
CA SER A 262 -7.74 -22.08 -10.64
C SER A 262 -8.09 -23.09 -11.75
N ALA A 263 -9.35 -23.50 -11.79
CA ALA A 263 -9.89 -24.26 -12.93
C ALA A 263 -9.98 -23.41 -14.21
N TYR A 264 -9.84 -22.10 -14.10
CA TYR A 264 -10.03 -21.12 -15.20
C TYR A 264 -8.71 -20.42 -15.59
N LYS A 265 -7.57 -20.88 -15.10
CA LYS A 265 -6.27 -20.23 -15.30
C LYS A 265 -5.89 -20.04 -16.77
N ASP A 266 -6.33 -20.93 -17.65
CA ASP A 266 -6.03 -20.90 -19.08
C ASP A 266 -7.17 -20.26 -19.93
N ALA A 267 -8.21 -19.72 -19.28
CA ALA A 267 -9.43 -19.28 -19.96
C ALA A 267 -9.28 -17.92 -20.70
N PHE A 268 -8.20 -17.17 -20.46
CA PHE A 268 -8.07 -15.78 -20.91
C PHE A 268 -6.98 -15.55 -21.97
N ALA A 269 -6.40 -16.63 -22.52
CA ALA A 269 -5.49 -16.52 -23.67
C ALA A 269 -6.16 -15.80 -24.85
N ASN A 270 -5.43 -14.97 -25.57
CA ASN A 270 -5.88 -14.09 -26.67
C ASN A 270 -6.97 -13.07 -26.27
N GLY A 271 -7.22 -12.91 -24.97
CA GLY A 271 -8.21 -11.98 -24.42
C GLY A 271 -7.64 -10.60 -24.14
N THR A 272 -8.23 -9.91 -23.17
CA THR A 272 -7.86 -8.54 -22.80
C THR A 272 -7.66 -8.43 -21.30
N PHE A 273 -6.60 -7.72 -20.90
CA PHE A 273 -6.30 -7.28 -19.53
C PHE A 273 -6.57 -5.78 -19.43
N THR A 274 -7.17 -5.32 -18.35
CA THR A 274 -7.27 -3.89 -17.98
C THR A 274 -7.15 -3.75 -16.47
N HIS A 275 -6.66 -2.60 -16.00
CA HIS A 275 -6.64 -2.29 -14.59
C HIS A 275 -6.90 -0.81 -14.31
N SER A 276 -7.32 -0.52 -13.09
CA SER A 276 -7.58 0.83 -12.59
C SER A 276 -7.04 1.00 -11.18
N PHE A 277 -6.41 2.13 -10.93
CA PHE A 277 -5.81 2.49 -9.65
C PHE A 277 -6.79 3.27 -8.77
N LEU A 278 -6.89 2.89 -7.50
CA LEU A 278 -7.63 3.63 -6.47
C LEU A 278 -6.63 4.42 -5.61
N ASN A 279 -6.86 5.72 -5.50
CA ASN A 279 -6.08 6.56 -4.60
C ASN A 279 -6.53 6.37 -3.15
N VAL A 280 -5.68 6.66 -2.18
CA VAL A 280 -5.94 6.48 -0.73
C VAL A 280 -7.16 7.25 -0.19
N ASN A 281 -7.62 8.27 -0.88
CA ASN A 281 -8.80 9.04 -0.52
C ASN A 281 -10.09 8.63 -1.24
N ASP A 282 -10.01 7.70 -2.20
CA ASP A 282 -11.16 7.18 -2.90
C ASP A 282 -12.11 6.36 -2.00
N TYR A 283 -13.24 5.98 -2.55
CA TYR A 283 -14.15 5.01 -1.96
C TYR A 283 -13.59 3.61 -2.16
N HIS A 284 -13.26 2.90 -1.07
CA HIS A 284 -12.52 1.63 -1.11
C HIS A 284 -13.41 0.37 -1.02
N ARG A 285 -14.73 0.50 -1.29
CA ARG A 285 -15.57 -0.65 -1.61
C ARG A 285 -15.66 -0.80 -3.11
N TYR A 286 -15.61 -2.04 -3.56
CA TYR A 286 -15.68 -2.37 -4.98
C TYR A 286 -16.92 -3.22 -5.28
N HIS A 287 -17.42 -3.05 -6.48
CA HIS A 287 -18.72 -3.56 -6.93
C HIS A 287 -18.57 -4.43 -8.18
N PHE A 288 -19.56 -5.27 -8.47
CA PHE A 288 -19.58 -6.04 -9.70
C PHE A 288 -19.78 -5.12 -10.92
N PRO A 289 -18.83 -5.09 -11.87
CA PRO A 289 -18.93 -4.25 -13.08
C PRO A 289 -19.93 -4.79 -14.11
N LEU A 290 -20.38 -6.03 -13.91
CA LEU A 290 -21.28 -6.82 -14.77
C LEU A 290 -22.15 -7.72 -13.90
N GLY A 291 -23.35 -8.07 -14.40
CA GLY A 291 -24.14 -9.16 -13.83
C GLY A 291 -23.68 -10.53 -14.32
N GLY A 292 -23.89 -11.57 -13.52
CA GLY A 292 -23.54 -12.94 -13.91
C GLY A 292 -23.58 -13.93 -12.76
N THR A 293 -23.06 -15.13 -13.00
CA THR A 293 -22.96 -16.19 -11.98
C THR A 293 -21.52 -16.39 -11.56
N ILE A 294 -21.23 -16.30 -10.27
CA ILE A 294 -19.89 -16.53 -9.72
C ILE A 294 -19.50 -18.00 -9.91
N LYS A 295 -18.38 -18.26 -10.56
CA LYS A 295 -17.83 -19.61 -10.78
C LYS A 295 -16.74 -19.97 -9.80
N GLU A 296 -15.93 -18.97 -9.40
CA GLU A 296 -14.84 -19.11 -8.44
C GLU A 296 -14.71 -17.81 -7.63
N ALA A 297 -14.42 -17.91 -6.34
CA ALA A 297 -14.07 -16.77 -5.49
C ALA A 297 -13.06 -17.22 -4.45
N ARG A 298 -11.89 -16.58 -4.40
CA ARG A 298 -10.82 -16.88 -3.43
C ARG A 298 -9.84 -15.73 -3.30
N ILE A 299 -9.06 -15.73 -2.22
CA ILE A 299 -7.93 -14.83 -2.02
C ILE A 299 -6.64 -15.55 -2.40
N ILE A 300 -5.77 -14.86 -3.13
CA ILE A 300 -4.41 -15.27 -3.46
C ILE A 300 -3.46 -14.43 -2.62
N GLN A 301 -2.75 -15.07 -1.71
CA GLN A 301 -1.78 -14.37 -0.87
C GLN A 301 -0.54 -14.01 -1.70
N GLY A 302 -0.08 -12.78 -1.55
CA GLY A 302 1.14 -12.25 -2.13
C GLY A 302 1.93 -11.46 -1.09
N THR A 303 2.85 -10.65 -1.55
CA THR A 303 3.56 -9.64 -0.77
C THR A 303 2.82 -8.30 -0.87
N ASN A 304 3.32 -7.23 -0.24
CA ASN A 304 2.62 -5.94 -0.22
C ASN A 304 3.59 -4.80 -0.59
N PRO A 305 4.25 -4.85 -1.77
CA PRO A 305 5.03 -3.72 -2.27
C PRO A 305 4.11 -2.55 -2.69
N THR A 306 4.68 -1.46 -3.18
CA THR A 306 3.86 -0.32 -3.64
C THR A 306 3.08 -0.59 -4.91
N GLY A 307 3.49 -1.56 -5.72
CA GLY A 307 2.96 -1.76 -7.07
C GLY A 307 3.26 -0.55 -7.97
N GLY A 308 4.26 -0.58 -8.80
CA GLY A 308 4.71 0.58 -9.57
C GLY A 308 6.04 1.15 -9.08
N SER A 309 6.30 2.44 -9.30
CA SER A 309 7.58 3.06 -8.95
C SER A 309 7.40 4.35 -8.15
N ILE A 310 8.31 4.57 -7.17
CA ILE A 310 8.38 5.81 -6.40
C ILE A 310 9.67 6.55 -6.74
N THR A 311 9.55 7.84 -7.03
CA THR A 311 10.70 8.73 -7.27
C THR A 311 10.57 10.01 -6.45
N TRP A 312 11.71 10.63 -6.11
CA TRP A 312 11.71 11.96 -5.53
C TRP A 312 11.67 13.02 -6.63
N ASP A 313 10.55 13.73 -6.72
CA ASP A 313 10.37 14.88 -7.62
C ASP A 313 10.89 16.15 -6.92
N LYS A 314 12.15 16.46 -7.22
CA LYS A 314 12.85 17.59 -6.60
C LYS A 314 12.25 18.96 -6.98
N GLU A 315 11.65 19.06 -8.17
CA GLU A 315 11.08 20.33 -8.68
C GLU A 315 9.81 20.68 -7.90
N ASN A 316 8.98 19.67 -7.63
CA ASN A 316 7.72 19.83 -6.93
C ASN A 316 7.79 19.49 -5.43
N ASN A 317 8.98 19.14 -4.92
CA ASN A 317 9.25 18.80 -3.52
C ASN A 317 8.28 17.75 -2.97
N ARG A 318 8.10 16.64 -3.71
CA ARG A 318 7.17 15.55 -3.38
C ARG A 318 7.68 14.20 -3.85
N TYR A 319 7.10 13.14 -3.30
CA TYR A 319 7.23 11.79 -3.85
C TYR A 319 6.23 11.63 -5.00
N ALA A 320 6.74 11.24 -6.16
CA ALA A 320 5.95 10.91 -7.34
C ALA A 320 5.77 9.39 -7.43
N PHE A 321 4.59 8.96 -7.80
CA PHE A 321 4.20 7.56 -7.92
C PHE A 321 3.64 7.29 -9.31
N ASP A 322 4.09 6.20 -9.92
CA ASP A 322 3.61 5.74 -11.22
C ASP A 322 3.17 4.28 -11.13
N PRO A 323 1.85 4.01 -11.09
CA PRO A 323 1.27 2.66 -11.11
C PRO A 323 0.93 2.16 -12.51
N SER A 324 1.19 2.93 -13.59
CA SER A 324 0.66 2.68 -14.92
C SER A 324 1.23 1.44 -15.62
N ASP A 325 2.33 0.87 -15.12
CA ASP A 325 2.95 -0.34 -15.66
C ASP A 325 2.17 -1.61 -15.26
N VAL A 326 2.45 -2.72 -15.94
CA VAL A 326 1.84 -4.03 -15.68
C VAL A 326 2.88 -5.04 -15.24
N GLY A 327 2.42 -6.10 -14.53
CA GLY A 327 3.26 -7.20 -14.06
C GLY A 327 3.48 -7.21 -12.55
N TRP A 328 3.54 -6.07 -11.88
CA TRP A 328 3.63 -5.99 -10.42
C TRP A 328 2.41 -6.61 -9.73
N GLN A 329 1.26 -6.61 -10.35
CA GLN A 329 0.01 -7.18 -9.82
C GLN A 329 0.12 -8.68 -9.51
N THR A 330 1.02 -9.40 -10.17
CA THR A 330 1.22 -10.85 -9.96
C THR A 330 1.85 -11.18 -8.61
N VAL A 331 2.54 -10.23 -7.97
CA VAL A 331 3.18 -10.43 -6.65
C VAL A 331 2.34 -9.90 -5.49
N GLU A 332 1.27 -9.16 -5.76
CA GLU A 332 0.39 -8.59 -4.73
C GLU A 332 -0.61 -9.61 -4.16
N THR A 333 -1.04 -9.35 -2.93
CA THR A 333 -2.23 -10.01 -2.36
C THR A 333 -3.47 -9.55 -3.12
N ARG A 334 -4.23 -10.51 -3.66
CA ARG A 334 -5.37 -10.19 -4.52
C ARG A 334 -6.54 -11.14 -4.35
N GLY A 335 -7.73 -10.65 -4.60
CA GLY A 335 -8.91 -11.48 -4.82
C GLY A 335 -8.89 -12.06 -6.23
N CYS A 336 -9.56 -13.19 -6.43
CA CYS A 336 -9.84 -13.72 -7.75
C CYS A 336 -11.29 -14.21 -7.76
N VAL A 337 -12.14 -13.52 -8.50
CA VAL A 337 -13.52 -13.91 -8.76
C VAL A 337 -13.67 -14.16 -10.25
N ILE A 338 -14.09 -15.36 -10.62
CA ILE A 338 -14.44 -15.68 -12.00
C ILE A 338 -15.95 -15.59 -12.13
N LEU A 339 -16.40 -14.68 -12.97
CA LEU A 339 -17.81 -14.40 -13.26
C LEU A 339 -18.18 -14.94 -14.63
N ASP A 340 -19.24 -15.71 -14.72
CA ASP A 340 -19.86 -16.13 -15.98
C ASP A 340 -20.92 -15.08 -16.37
N ALA A 341 -20.59 -14.22 -17.32
CA ALA A 341 -21.43 -13.14 -17.82
C ALA A 341 -22.35 -13.59 -18.99
N GLY A 342 -22.68 -14.89 -19.07
CA GLY A 342 -23.58 -15.45 -20.06
C GLY A 342 -23.01 -15.43 -21.48
N GLU A 343 -23.67 -14.75 -22.41
CA GLU A 343 -23.23 -14.67 -23.80
C GLU A 343 -21.86 -14.01 -23.98
N TYR A 344 -21.43 -13.17 -23.03
CA TYR A 344 -20.13 -12.50 -23.04
C TYR A 344 -19.00 -13.39 -22.50
N GLY A 345 -19.30 -14.59 -21.97
CA GLY A 345 -18.32 -15.55 -21.46
C GLY A 345 -17.82 -15.23 -20.06
N LEU A 346 -16.60 -15.68 -19.74
CA LEU A 346 -16.00 -15.49 -18.44
C LEU A 346 -15.28 -14.14 -18.34
N VAL A 347 -15.46 -13.49 -17.20
CA VAL A 347 -14.71 -12.29 -16.81
C VAL A 347 -14.04 -12.59 -15.47
N ALA A 348 -12.73 -12.32 -15.36
CA ALA A 348 -12.06 -12.38 -14.07
C ALA A 348 -12.02 -10.98 -13.44
N LEU A 349 -12.35 -10.89 -12.15
CA LEU A 349 -12.34 -9.70 -11.32
C LEU A 349 -11.30 -9.91 -10.23
N LEU A 350 -10.24 -9.10 -10.23
CA LEU A 350 -9.11 -9.28 -9.32
C LEU A 350 -8.82 -7.96 -8.56
N PRO A 351 -9.56 -7.68 -7.48
CA PRO A 351 -9.14 -6.62 -6.55
C PRO A 351 -7.76 -6.94 -5.98
N SER A 352 -6.82 -6.00 -6.07
CA SER A 352 -5.43 -6.17 -5.67
C SER A 352 -5.06 -5.16 -4.59
N GLY A 353 -4.60 -5.64 -3.44
CA GLY A 353 -4.10 -4.80 -2.36
C GLY A 353 -2.61 -4.57 -2.52
N MET A 354 -2.18 -3.31 -2.47
CA MET A 354 -0.81 -2.86 -2.63
C MET A 354 -0.41 -1.90 -1.50
N ALA A 355 0.86 -1.55 -1.38
CA ALA A 355 1.34 -0.52 -0.47
C ALA A 355 0.82 -0.68 0.98
N SER A 356 1.21 -1.75 1.65
CA SER A 356 0.82 -2.06 3.05
C SER A 356 -0.62 -2.54 3.24
N VAL A 357 -1.44 -2.67 2.19
CA VAL A 357 -2.74 -3.33 2.27
C VAL A 357 -2.56 -4.84 2.25
N GLY A 358 -2.66 -5.47 3.35
CA GLY A 358 -2.72 -6.93 3.42
C GLY A 358 -4.14 -7.49 3.31
N SER A 359 -5.15 -6.67 3.04
CA SER A 359 -6.53 -7.13 3.14
C SER A 359 -7.37 -6.82 1.91
N VAL A 360 -7.62 -7.85 1.13
CA VAL A 360 -8.70 -7.91 0.16
C VAL A 360 -9.84 -8.69 0.81
N ASN A 361 -11.02 -8.08 0.91
CA ASN A 361 -12.18 -8.69 1.59
C ASN A 361 -13.33 -8.83 0.61
N PHE A 362 -13.99 -9.97 0.63
CA PHE A 362 -15.24 -10.20 -0.10
C PHE A 362 -16.45 -10.05 0.82
N GLU A 363 -17.57 -9.64 0.26
CA GLU A 363 -18.85 -9.74 0.95
C GLU A 363 -19.26 -11.21 1.17
N ASP A 364 -20.05 -11.46 2.19
CA ASP A 364 -20.41 -12.82 2.62
C ASP A 364 -21.12 -13.65 1.55
N ASN A 365 -21.80 -13.01 0.61
CA ASN A 365 -22.52 -13.64 -0.49
C ASN A 365 -21.63 -13.92 -1.73
N VAL A 366 -20.38 -13.51 -1.74
CA VAL A 366 -19.45 -13.73 -2.86
C VAL A 366 -18.92 -15.16 -2.83
N LYS A 367 -19.73 -16.08 -3.37
CA LYS A 367 -19.47 -17.53 -3.36
C LYS A 367 -19.83 -18.17 -4.70
N PRO A 368 -19.14 -19.25 -5.10
CA PRO A 368 -19.48 -19.99 -6.31
C PRO A 368 -20.95 -20.40 -6.35
N GLY A 369 -21.60 -20.20 -7.50
CA GLY A 369 -23.01 -20.49 -7.75
C GLY A 369 -23.97 -19.34 -7.45
N VAL A 370 -23.55 -18.28 -6.78
CA VAL A 370 -24.37 -17.09 -6.52
C VAL A 370 -24.49 -16.26 -7.79
N GLN A 371 -25.72 -15.82 -8.09
CA GLN A 371 -26.00 -14.86 -9.14
C GLN A 371 -25.94 -13.44 -8.58
N VAL A 372 -25.27 -12.55 -9.31
CA VAL A 372 -25.08 -11.15 -8.94
C VAL A 372 -25.54 -10.24 -10.07
N GLU A 373 -25.95 -9.03 -9.69
CA GLU A 373 -26.31 -7.98 -10.63
C GLU A 373 -25.16 -6.96 -10.76
N LYS A 374 -25.16 -6.20 -11.84
CA LYS A 374 -24.24 -5.08 -12.03
C LYS A 374 -24.46 -4.03 -10.95
N GLY A 375 -23.40 -3.65 -10.25
CA GLY A 375 -23.45 -2.70 -9.14
C GLY A 375 -23.61 -3.35 -7.76
N ASP A 376 -23.89 -4.66 -7.66
CA ASP A 376 -23.85 -5.36 -6.39
C ASP A 376 -22.48 -5.24 -5.73
N MET A 377 -22.45 -5.18 -4.40
CA MET A 377 -21.19 -5.05 -3.66
C MET A 377 -20.40 -6.36 -3.74
N LEU A 378 -19.15 -6.26 -4.19
CA LEU A 378 -18.21 -7.39 -4.28
C LEU A 378 -17.35 -7.50 -3.03
N GLY A 379 -16.93 -6.35 -2.46
CA GLY A 379 -16.08 -6.35 -1.29
C GLY A 379 -15.46 -4.99 -0.96
N TYR A 380 -14.37 -5.02 -0.20
CA TYR A 380 -13.68 -3.80 0.22
C TYR A 380 -12.20 -4.03 0.51
N PHE A 381 -11.42 -2.96 0.41
CA PHE A 381 -10.05 -2.89 0.91
C PHE A 381 -10.02 -2.25 2.31
N ALA A 382 -9.20 -2.76 3.21
CA ALA A 382 -8.71 -1.98 4.35
C ALA A 382 -7.54 -1.09 3.88
N PHE A 383 -7.01 -0.24 4.77
CA PHE A 383 -6.07 0.81 4.38
C PHE A 383 -4.84 0.33 3.60
N GLY A 384 -4.53 1.09 2.58
CA GLY A 384 -3.31 1.09 1.76
C GLY A 384 -3.61 1.48 0.31
N GLY A 385 -2.66 1.27 -0.60
CA GLY A 385 -2.88 1.40 -2.03
C GLY A 385 -3.76 0.26 -2.57
N SER A 386 -4.48 0.50 -3.63
CA SER A 386 -5.39 -0.49 -4.19
C SER A 386 -5.45 -0.39 -5.71
N ASP A 387 -5.57 -1.53 -6.34
CA ASP A 387 -5.76 -1.67 -7.78
C ASP A 387 -6.88 -2.69 -8.04
N PHE A 388 -7.47 -2.63 -9.20
CA PHE A 388 -8.46 -3.60 -9.59
C PHE A 388 -8.25 -3.98 -11.05
N ILE A 389 -8.12 -5.27 -11.29
CA ILE A 389 -7.86 -5.85 -12.60
C ILE A 389 -9.10 -6.54 -13.12
N MET A 390 -9.33 -6.43 -14.43
CA MET A 390 -10.30 -7.28 -15.13
C MET A 390 -9.64 -7.99 -16.30
N LEU A 391 -10.07 -9.24 -16.52
CA LEU A 391 -9.68 -10.03 -17.67
C LEU A 391 -10.93 -10.43 -18.43
N PHE A 392 -10.88 -10.29 -19.76
CA PHE A 392 -11.95 -10.69 -20.68
C PHE A 392 -11.42 -11.80 -21.59
N GLN A 393 -12.29 -12.79 -21.86
CA GLN A 393 -11.95 -13.87 -22.78
C GLN A 393 -11.86 -13.39 -24.24
N ASP A 394 -11.18 -14.15 -25.11
CA ASP A 394 -11.12 -13.93 -26.56
C ASP A 394 -12.50 -13.94 -27.27
N LYS A 395 -13.53 -14.48 -26.62
CA LYS A 395 -14.92 -14.47 -27.10
C LYS A 395 -15.48 -13.06 -27.34
N VAL A 396 -14.93 -12.06 -26.64
CA VAL A 396 -15.36 -10.66 -26.76
C VAL A 396 -14.19 -9.74 -27.11
N GLU A 397 -14.52 -8.67 -27.81
CA GLU A 397 -13.65 -7.50 -27.94
C GLU A 397 -14.05 -6.50 -26.86
N PHE A 398 -13.18 -6.31 -25.87
CA PHE A 398 -13.36 -5.25 -24.86
C PHE A 398 -12.69 -3.97 -25.34
N THR A 399 -13.43 -2.87 -25.30
CA THR A 399 -12.92 -1.52 -25.58
C THR A 399 -13.02 -0.68 -24.32
N LEU A 400 -11.89 -0.17 -23.83
CA LEU A 400 -11.83 0.84 -22.79
C LEU A 400 -12.20 2.19 -23.41
N ASP A 401 -13.37 2.73 -23.08
CA ASP A 401 -13.90 3.98 -23.64
C ASP A 401 -14.22 5.02 -22.54
N ALA A 402 -13.53 4.90 -21.38
CA ALA A 402 -13.52 5.92 -20.35
C ALA A 402 -13.01 7.26 -20.89
N PRO A 403 -13.55 8.41 -20.44
CA PRO A 403 -13.08 9.73 -20.85
C PRO A 403 -11.59 9.93 -20.58
N LYS A 404 -10.93 10.71 -21.41
CA LYS A 404 -9.54 11.13 -21.19
C LYS A 404 -9.47 12.55 -20.65
N GLU A 405 -8.46 12.83 -19.84
CA GLU A 405 -8.15 14.16 -19.34
C GLU A 405 -7.88 15.12 -20.52
N GLU A 406 -8.32 16.35 -20.40
CA GLU A 406 -8.18 17.35 -21.49
C GLU A 406 -6.70 17.56 -21.87
N GLY A 407 -6.38 17.29 -23.12
CA GLY A 407 -5.04 17.48 -23.68
C GLY A 407 -4.00 16.42 -23.30
N GLY A 408 -4.41 15.31 -22.67
CA GLY A 408 -3.55 14.21 -22.24
C GLY A 408 -3.96 12.84 -22.76
N ASP A 409 -3.10 11.84 -22.51
CA ASP A 409 -3.39 10.43 -22.77
C ASP A 409 -3.98 9.71 -21.56
N SER A 410 -3.91 10.33 -20.38
CA SER A 410 -4.42 9.84 -19.11
C SER A 410 -5.94 9.80 -19.10
N TYR A 411 -6.54 8.80 -18.47
CA TYR A 411 -7.99 8.73 -18.29
C TYR A 411 -8.45 9.61 -17.14
N GLU A 412 -9.69 10.10 -17.22
CA GLU A 412 -10.35 10.73 -16.09
C GLU A 412 -10.61 9.73 -14.98
N HIS A 413 -10.74 10.24 -13.75
CA HIS A 413 -11.19 9.44 -12.61
C HIS A 413 -12.67 9.13 -12.75
N LEU A 414 -13.06 7.87 -12.58
CA LEU A 414 -14.43 7.40 -12.64
C LEU A 414 -14.96 7.05 -11.26
N LEU A 415 -16.24 7.29 -11.04
CA LEU A 415 -16.96 6.78 -9.88
C LEU A 415 -17.54 5.39 -10.16
N VAL A 416 -17.79 4.61 -9.12
CA VAL A 416 -18.51 3.33 -9.23
C VAL A 416 -19.76 3.50 -10.08
N GLY A 417 -20.00 2.59 -11.02
CA GLY A 417 -21.19 2.58 -11.84
C GLY A 417 -21.11 3.42 -13.10
N GLU A 418 -20.16 4.33 -13.23
CA GLU A 418 -19.92 5.06 -14.48
C GLU A 418 -19.37 4.13 -15.56
N ARG A 419 -19.63 4.46 -16.81
CA ARG A 419 -19.19 3.64 -17.94
C ARG A 419 -17.67 3.63 -18.06
N LEU A 420 -17.08 2.43 -17.93
CA LEU A 420 -15.65 2.18 -18.13
C LEU A 420 -15.34 1.78 -19.57
N GLY A 421 -16.20 0.95 -20.15
CA GLY A 421 -15.98 0.42 -21.48
C GLY A 421 -17.16 -0.42 -21.98
N HIS A 422 -16.97 -1.13 -23.07
CA HIS A 422 -17.98 -2.04 -23.62
C HIS A 422 -17.38 -3.31 -24.20
N MET A 423 -18.21 -4.34 -24.27
CA MET A 423 -17.90 -5.63 -24.88
C MET A 423 -18.73 -5.83 -26.16
N LYS A 424 -18.08 -6.34 -27.20
CA LYS A 424 -18.71 -6.81 -28.42
C LYS A 424 -18.36 -8.28 -28.62
N ILE A 425 -19.34 -9.12 -28.87
CA ILE A 425 -19.12 -10.54 -29.20
C ILE A 425 -18.42 -10.62 -30.57
N ARG A 426 -17.35 -11.42 -30.64
CA ARG A 426 -16.59 -11.66 -31.88
C ARG A 426 -17.27 -12.65 -32.81
#